data_861933c968ae856946583616e0d6b02b
#
_entry.id   861933c968ae856946583616e0d6b02b
#
_cell.length_a   1.000
_cell.length_b   1.000
_cell.length_c   1.000
_cell.angle_alpha   90.00
_cell.angle_beta   90.00
_cell.angle_gamma   90.00
#
_symmetry.space_group_name_H-M   'P 1'
#
loop_
_entity.id
_entity.type
_entity.pdbx_description
1 polymer ?
#
loop_
_entity_poly.entity_id
_entity_poly.type
_entity_poly.pdbx_seq_one_letter_code
_entity_poly.pdbx_strand_id
1 'polypeptide(L)'
;DDDRPLSFEEAEAQRAEADTWTHYSSTAGAAKEVTADNGFAALGVPAVLVERLARDGIADPFPIQEATIPDAIAGRDVLGRGRTGSGKTLAFGLSMITRLADGSRPQSKRPRSLILVPTRELAMQVSDALEPFVHVTGLRHKLVAGGLSYEPQIKALAKGLDILVATPGRLADLMERGAVDLSAVEIAVLDEADHMADMGFLPEVTAILDTIPQGGQRLLFSATLDKGVAEIVEKYGTDRRTRIISP
;
A
#
# COMPACT_ATOMS: atom_id res chain seq x y z
N ASP A 1 -28.03 23.61 12.96
CA ASP A 1 -26.89 24.05 12.12
C ASP A 1 -25.64 23.83 12.94
N ASP A 2 -25.06 22.64 12.81
CA ASP A 2 -23.80 22.27 13.46
C ASP A 2 -22.67 22.52 12.44
N ASP A 3 -22.20 23.76 12.42
CA ASP A 3 -21.18 24.24 11.49
C ASP A 3 -19.75 24.04 12.07
N ARG A 4 -19.56 23.01 12.89
CA ARG A 4 -18.24 22.65 13.36
C ARG A 4 -17.45 21.92 12.24
N PRO A 5 -16.18 22.26 12.06
CA PRO A 5 -15.37 21.50 11.12
C PRO A 5 -15.30 20.04 11.58
N LEU A 6 -15.52 19.12 10.63
CA LEU A 6 -15.43 17.68 10.88
C LEU A 6 -14.07 17.33 11.47
N SER A 7 -14.06 16.45 12.45
CA SER A 7 -12.80 15.84 12.89
C SER A 7 -12.19 15.05 11.74
N PHE A 8 -10.89 14.82 11.78
CA PHE A 8 -10.21 14.06 10.73
C PHE A 8 -10.80 12.66 10.56
N GLU A 9 -11.12 11.98 11.65
CA GLU A 9 -11.75 10.65 11.61
C GLU A 9 -13.14 10.70 10.95
N GLU A 10 -13.92 11.76 11.22
CA GLU A 10 -15.22 11.97 10.58
C GLU A 10 -15.06 12.28 9.08
N ALA A 11 -14.06 13.08 8.69
CA ALA A 11 -13.79 13.39 7.30
C ALA A 11 -13.21 12.17 6.53
N GLU A 12 -12.38 11.36 7.18
CA GLU A 12 -11.86 10.11 6.63
C GLU A 12 -12.98 9.08 6.46
N ALA A 13 -13.87 8.95 7.45
CA ALA A 13 -15.03 8.08 7.37
C ALA A 13 -16.00 8.50 6.26
N GLN A 14 -16.29 9.80 6.13
CA GLN A 14 -17.14 10.31 5.05
C GLN A 14 -16.52 10.11 3.67
N ARG A 15 -15.20 10.24 3.55
CA ARG A 15 -14.50 9.98 2.27
C ARG A 15 -14.49 8.50 1.94
N ALA A 16 -14.21 7.64 2.90
CA ALA A 16 -14.27 6.20 2.71
C ALA A 16 -15.68 5.75 2.31
N GLU A 17 -16.72 6.33 2.90
CA GLU A 17 -18.10 6.10 2.47
C GLU A 17 -18.37 6.63 1.07
N ALA A 18 -17.94 7.85 0.75
CA ALA A 18 -18.16 8.46 -0.55
C ALA A 18 -17.44 7.71 -1.68
N ASP A 19 -16.19 7.30 -1.45
CA ASP A 19 -15.42 6.54 -2.43
C ASP A 19 -15.95 5.10 -2.59
N THR A 20 -16.41 4.48 -1.51
CA THR A 20 -17.09 3.20 -1.55
C THR A 20 -18.37 3.29 -2.38
N TRP A 21 -19.16 4.35 -2.18
CA TRP A 21 -20.36 4.59 -2.97
C TRP A 21 -20.07 4.87 -4.45
N THR A 22 -19.02 5.60 -4.76
CA THR A 22 -18.61 5.91 -6.13
C THR A 22 -18.17 4.65 -6.87
N HIS A 23 -17.44 3.77 -6.20
CA HIS A 23 -17.04 2.46 -6.74
C HIS A 23 -18.25 1.54 -6.96
N TYR A 24 -19.18 1.47 -6.02
CA TYR A 24 -20.37 0.65 -6.14
C TYR A 24 -21.36 1.16 -7.20
N SER A 25 -21.44 2.46 -7.42
CA SER A 25 -22.33 3.03 -8.43
C SER A 25 -21.81 2.89 -9.86
N SER A 26 -20.50 2.77 -10.05
CA SER A 26 -19.90 2.56 -11.38
C SER A 26 -19.93 1.10 -11.83
N THR A 27 -20.20 0.16 -10.93
CA THR A 27 -20.19 -1.28 -11.19
C THR A 27 -21.58 -1.94 -11.24
N ALA A 28 -22.65 -1.16 -11.38
CA ALA A 28 -24.02 -1.67 -11.57
C ALA A 28 -24.22 -2.47 -12.90
N GLY A 29 -23.14 -2.88 -13.53
CA GLY A 29 -23.11 -3.89 -14.57
C GLY A 29 -22.86 -5.26 -13.95
N ALA A 30 -23.71 -6.23 -14.31
CA ALA A 30 -23.76 -7.60 -13.80
C ALA A 30 -22.44 -8.13 -13.24
N ALA A 31 -22.45 -8.51 -11.95
CA ALA A 31 -21.35 -9.24 -11.34
C ALA A 31 -21.00 -10.45 -12.22
N LYS A 32 -19.81 -10.46 -12.81
CA LYS A 32 -19.33 -11.66 -13.50
C LYS A 32 -19.20 -12.78 -12.47
N GLU A 33 -19.71 -13.95 -12.81
CA GLU A 33 -19.51 -15.14 -11.97
C GLU A 33 -18.03 -15.33 -11.67
N VAL A 34 -17.71 -15.56 -10.40
CA VAL A 34 -16.36 -15.92 -9.96
C VAL A 34 -16.09 -17.33 -10.46
N THR A 35 -15.31 -17.45 -11.51
CA THR A 35 -14.88 -18.74 -12.04
C THR A 35 -13.43 -19.02 -11.64
N ALA A 36 -13.06 -20.28 -11.62
CA ALA A 36 -11.67 -20.70 -11.41
C ALA A 36 -10.70 -20.12 -12.47
N ASP A 37 -11.25 -19.70 -13.61
CA ASP A 37 -10.51 -19.11 -14.72
C ASP A 37 -10.38 -17.58 -14.65
N ASN A 38 -10.72 -16.98 -13.49
CA ASN A 38 -10.52 -15.55 -13.29
C ASN A 38 -9.05 -15.20 -13.45
N GLY A 39 -8.75 -14.10 -14.17
CA GLY A 39 -7.38 -13.69 -14.45
C GLY A 39 -6.53 -13.46 -13.22
N PHE A 40 -7.11 -12.98 -12.11
CA PHE A 40 -6.40 -12.82 -10.84
C PHE A 40 -6.14 -14.15 -10.13
N ALA A 41 -7.06 -15.09 -10.21
CA ALA A 41 -6.86 -16.44 -9.67
C ALA A 41 -5.66 -17.13 -10.33
N ALA A 42 -5.51 -16.97 -11.63
CA ALA A 42 -4.37 -17.49 -12.40
C ALA A 42 -3.03 -16.89 -11.96
N LEU A 43 -3.02 -15.68 -11.37
CA LEU A 43 -1.83 -15.04 -10.84
C LEU A 43 -1.45 -15.51 -9.42
N GLY A 44 -2.29 -16.31 -8.79
CA GLY A 44 -2.08 -16.80 -7.43
C GLY A 44 -2.83 -16.01 -6.36
N VAL A 45 -3.73 -15.11 -6.74
CA VAL A 45 -4.56 -14.36 -5.79
C VAL A 45 -5.58 -15.32 -5.13
N PRO A 46 -5.70 -15.34 -3.78
CA PRO A 46 -6.62 -16.23 -3.10
C PRO A 46 -8.09 -15.98 -3.42
N ALA A 47 -8.91 -17.01 -3.29
CA ALA A 47 -10.34 -16.98 -3.61
C ALA A 47 -11.10 -15.84 -2.91
N VAL A 48 -10.82 -15.56 -1.63
CA VAL A 48 -11.48 -14.49 -0.88
C VAL A 48 -11.26 -13.11 -1.51
N LEU A 49 -10.06 -12.86 -2.04
CA LEU A 49 -9.74 -11.61 -2.74
C LEU A 49 -10.30 -11.59 -4.16
N VAL A 50 -10.28 -12.71 -4.85
CA VAL A 50 -10.90 -12.86 -6.18
C VAL A 50 -12.39 -12.60 -6.12
N GLU A 51 -13.08 -13.13 -5.12
CA GLU A 51 -14.50 -12.85 -4.89
C GLU A 51 -14.77 -11.37 -4.66
N ARG A 52 -13.93 -10.71 -3.86
CA ARG A 52 -14.08 -9.29 -3.59
C ARG A 52 -13.84 -8.45 -4.85
N LEU A 53 -12.82 -8.78 -5.64
CA LEU A 53 -12.58 -8.16 -6.95
C LEU A 53 -13.79 -8.30 -7.87
N ALA A 54 -14.36 -9.49 -7.93
CA ALA A 54 -15.54 -9.75 -8.77
C ALA A 54 -16.76 -8.92 -8.33
N ARG A 55 -16.97 -8.74 -7.03
CA ARG A 55 -18.04 -7.84 -6.51
C ARG A 55 -17.85 -6.41 -6.97
N ASP A 56 -16.62 -5.94 -7.07
CA ASP A 56 -16.28 -4.60 -7.53
C ASP A 56 -16.21 -4.51 -9.07
N GLY A 57 -16.58 -5.58 -9.79
CA GLY A 57 -16.56 -5.62 -11.25
C GLY A 57 -15.17 -5.75 -11.85
N ILE A 58 -14.18 -6.13 -11.07
CA ILE A 58 -12.78 -6.26 -11.50
C ILE A 58 -12.49 -7.74 -11.79
N ALA A 59 -12.56 -8.11 -13.08
CA ALA A 59 -12.39 -9.50 -13.52
C ALA A 59 -11.06 -9.75 -14.21
N ASP A 60 -10.54 -8.76 -14.91
CA ASP A 60 -9.35 -8.88 -15.75
C ASP A 60 -8.22 -8.00 -15.20
N PRO A 61 -7.03 -8.57 -14.94
CA PRO A 61 -5.90 -7.78 -14.46
C PRO A 61 -5.33 -6.88 -15.54
N PHE A 62 -4.85 -5.71 -15.15
CA PHE A 62 -4.04 -4.85 -16.01
C PHE A 62 -2.64 -5.44 -16.23
N PRO A 63 -1.93 -5.02 -17.29
CA PRO A 63 -0.60 -5.54 -17.61
C PRO A 63 0.40 -5.47 -16.44
N ILE A 64 0.40 -4.37 -15.67
CA ILE A 64 1.28 -4.22 -14.51
C ILE A 64 0.94 -5.22 -13.40
N GLN A 65 -0.33 -5.56 -13.24
CA GLN A 65 -0.79 -6.56 -12.27
C GLN A 65 -0.36 -7.97 -12.70
N GLU A 66 -0.57 -8.33 -13.96
CA GLU A 66 -0.13 -9.64 -14.49
C GLU A 66 1.38 -9.85 -14.34
N ALA A 67 2.14 -8.82 -14.59
CA ALA A 67 3.59 -8.90 -14.54
C ALA A 67 4.17 -8.84 -13.12
N THR A 68 3.46 -8.22 -12.17
CA THR A 68 3.95 -7.98 -10.81
C THR A 68 3.48 -9.02 -9.80
N ILE A 69 2.19 -9.36 -9.83
CA ILE A 69 1.56 -10.14 -8.75
C ILE A 69 2.21 -11.50 -8.53
N PRO A 70 2.52 -12.32 -9.53
CA PRO A 70 3.13 -13.62 -9.29
C PRO A 70 4.47 -13.54 -8.56
N ASP A 71 5.35 -12.64 -8.96
CA ASP A 71 6.65 -12.44 -8.34
C ASP A 71 6.52 -11.85 -6.93
N ALA A 72 5.62 -10.90 -6.75
CA ALA A 72 5.39 -10.27 -5.45
C ALA A 72 4.78 -11.25 -4.42
N ILE A 73 3.82 -12.09 -4.81
CA ILE A 73 3.27 -13.16 -3.96
C ILE A 73 4.35 -14.18 -3.59
N ALA A 74 5.28 -14.47 -4.50
CA ALA A 74 6.41 -15.36 -4.24
C ALA A 74 7.46 -14.75 -3.29
N GLY A 75 7.28 -13.51 -2.86
CA GLY A 75 8.20 -12.82 -1.94
C GLY A 75 9.38 -12.14 -2.61
N ARG A 76 9.40 -12.05 -3.93
CA ARG A 76 10.48 -11.40 -4.67
C ARG A 76 10.37 -9.89 -4.62
N ASP A 77 11.51 -9.22 -4.73
CA ASP A 77 11.55 -7.79 -4.94
C ASP A 77 11.09 -7.44 -6.36
N VAL A 78 10.34 -6.36 -6.48
CA VAL A 78 9.82 -5.89 -7.76
C VAL A 78 10.08 -4.41 -7.94
N LEU A 79 10.57 -4.05 -9.11
CA LEU A 79 10.61 -2.68 -9.58
C LEU A 79 9.55 -2.51 -10.68
N GLY A 80 8.45 -1.87 -10.34
CA GLY A 80 7.35 -1.61 -11.28
C GLY A 80 7.46 -0.21 -11.87
N ARG A 81 7.46 -0.13 -13.19
CA ARG A 81 7.37 1.13 -13.89
C ARG A 81 5.93 1.34 -14.34
N GLY A 82 5.21 2.23 -13.65
CA GLY A 82 3.80 2.44 -13.90
C GLY A 82 3.36 3.87 -13.58
N ARG A 83 2.45 4.36 -14.41
CA ARG A 83 1.79 5.66 -14.22
C ARG A 83 0.63 5.54 -13.25
N THR A 84 0.16 6.68 -12.74
CA THR A 84 -1.15 6.81 -12.09
C THR A 84 -2.24 6.25 -13.00
N GLY A 85 -3.13 5.42 -12.46
CA GLY A 85 -4.19 4.77 -13.24
C GLY A 85 -3.79 3.48 -13.96
N SER A 86 -2.56 3.01 -13.78
CA SER A 86 -2.07 1.74 -14.37
C SER A 86 -2.51 0.49 -13.62
N GLY A 87 -3.17 0.63 -12.46
CA GLY A 87 -3.54 -0.50 -11.61
C GLY A 87 -2.44 -0.94 -10.63
N LYS A 88 -1.38 -0.14 -10.48
CA LYS A 88 -0.24 -0.46 -9.60
C LYS A 88 -0.63 -0.66 -8.13
N THR A 89 -1.61 0.08 -7.62
CA THR A 89 -2.05 -0.05 -6.22
C THR A 89 -2.54 -1.46 -5.91
N LEU A 90 -3.37 -2.05 -6.77
CA LEU A 90 -3.79 -3.44 -6.62
C LEU A 90 -2.64 -4.42 -6.91
N ALA A 91 -1.69 -4.06 -7.77
CA ALA A 91 -0.53 -4.89 -8.03
C ALA A 91 0.26 -5.16 -6.75
N PHE A 92 0.66 -4.12 -6.00
CA PHE A 92 1.33 -4.33 -4.72
C PHE A 92 0.37 -4.68 -3.59
N GLY A 93 -0.83 -4.11 -3.57
CA GLY A 93 -1.79 -4.29 -2.49
C GLY A 93 -2.29 -5.72 -2.36
N LEU A 94 -2.73 -6.34 -3.43
CA LEU A 94 -3.19 -7.74 -3.44
C LEU A 94 -2.06 -8.70 -3.06
N SER A 95 -0.85 -8.44 -3.53
CA SER A 95 0.32 -9.24 -3.21
C SER A 95 0.69 -9.17 -1.72
N MET A 96 0.69 -7.96 -1.15
CA MET A 96 0.95 -7.75 0.28
C MET A 96 -0.10 -8.43 1.14
N ILE A 97 -1.37 -8.20 0.86
CA ILE A 97 -2.50 -8.76 1.62
C ILE A 97 -2.46 -10.27 1.58
N THR A 98 -2.20 -10.87 0.43
CA THR A 98 -2.05 -12.31 0.27
C THR A 98 -0.96 -12.87 1.19
N ARG A 99 0.20 -12.23 1.24
CA ARG A 99 1.30 -12.67 2.09
C ARG A 99 1.06 -12.43 3.59
N LEU A 100 0.42 -11.32 3.93
CA LEU A 100 0.15 -10.96 5.32
C LEU A 100 -1.00 -11.76 5.93
N ALA A 101 -1.95 -12.21 5.13
CA ALA A 101 -3.14 -12.93 5.61
C ALA A 101 -2.80 -14.24 6.32
N ASP A 102 -1.72 -14.91 5.92
CA ASP A 102 -1.26 -16.18 6.52
C ASP A 102 -0.23 -15.98 7.65
N GLY A 103 0.05 -14.73 8.01
CA GLY A 103 1.09 -14.41 8.99
C GLY A 103 0.60 -14.27 10.42
N SER A 104 1.55 -13.98 11.31
CA SER A 104 1.27 -13.70 12.72
C SER A 104 0.54 -12.37 12.92
N ARG A 105 -0.09 -12.21 14.08
CA ARG A 105 -0.75 -10.95 14.46
C ARG A 105 0.27 -9.83 14.62
N PRO A 106 -0.09 -8.59 14.28
CA PRO A 106 0.77 -7.45 14.50
C PRO A 106 0.97 -7.16 15.99
N GLN A 107 2.18 -6.76 16.33
CA GLN A 107 2.52 -6.31 17.67
C GLN A 107 2.29 -4.81 17.82
N SER A 108 2.05 -4.36 19.06
CA SER A 108 1.92 -2.95 19.38
C SER A 108 3.14 -2.16 18.87
N LYS A 109 2.91 -1.06 18.19
CA LYS A 109 3.90 -0.16 17.61
C LYS A 109 4.80 -0.75 16.52
N ARG A 110 4.60 -2.01 16.16
CA ARG A 110 5.42 -2.74 15.18
C ARG A 110 4.59 -3.19 13.98
N PRO A 111 4.37 -2.32 12.99
CA PRO A 111 3.66 -2.71 11.78
C PRO A 111 4.39 -3.81 11.03
N ARG A 112 3.64 -4.70 10.41
CA ARG A 112 4.17 -5.81 9.63
C ARG A 112 4.57 -5.41 8.21
N SER A 113 3.98 -4.34 7.71
CA SER A 113 4.29 -3.82 6.39
C SER A 113 4.13 -2.31 6.33
N LEU A 114 4.77 -1.70 5.33
CA LEU A 114 4.78 -0.27 5.14
C LEU A 114 4.57 0.06 3.66
N ILE A 115 3.72 1.05 3.39
CA ILE A 115 3.57 1.69 2.08
C ILE A 115 3.92 3.17 2.25
N LEU A 116 5.00 3.61 1.64
CA LEU A 116 5.39 5.02 1.59
C LEU A 116 4.89 5.66 0.31
N VAL A 117 4.25 6.82 0.45
CA VAL A 117 3.75 7.64 -0.65
C VAL A 117 4.09 9.11 -0.39
N PRO A 118 4.24 9.93 -1.44
CA PRO A 118 4.75 11.30 -1.27
C PRO A 118 3.77 12.28 -0.63
N THR A 119 2.46 12.10 -0.79
CA THR A 119 1.46 13.07 -0.34
C THR A 119 0.34 12.41 0.43
N ARG A 120 -0.32 13.20 1.29
CA ARG A 120 -1.52 12.76 2.01
C ARG A 120 -2.62 12.28 1.07
N GLU A 121 -2.85 12.99 -0.03
CA GLU A 121 -3.89 12.65 -1.00
C GLU A 121 -3.63 11.29 -1.64
N LEU A 122 -2.40 11.02 -2.03
CA LEU A 122 -2.00 9.71 -2.57
C LEU A 122 -2.11 8.61 -1.52
N ALA A 123 -1.72 8.89 -0.29
CA ALA A 123 -1.87 7.95 0.82
C ALA A 123 -3.33 7.58 1.08
N MET A 124 -4.24 8.55 1.00
CA MET A 124 -5.68 8.33 1.13
C MET A 124 -6.21 7.47 -0.01
N GLN A 125 -5.81 7.74 -1.25
CA GLN A 125 -6.20 6.93 -2.41
C GLN A 125 -5.74 5.48 -2.27
N VAL A 126 -4.53 5.26 -1.82
CA VAL A 126 -4.00 3.90 -1.57
C VAL A 126 -4.80 3.22 -0.46
N SER A 127 -5.01 3.89 0.66
CA SER A 127 -5.77 3.35 1.80
C SER A 127 -7.18 2.95 1.38
N ASP A 128 -7.89 3.82 0.66
CA ASP A 128 -9.25 3.57 0.17
C ASP A 128 -9.30 2.39 -0.80
N ALA A 129 -8.33 2.31 -1.70
CA ALA A 129 -8.27 1.21 -2.67
C ALA A 129 -8.03 -0.16 -1.99
N LEU A 130 -7.31 -0.19 -0.87
CA LEU A 130 -7.01 -1.43 -0.14
C LEU A 130 -8.10 -1.82 0.86
N GLU A 131 -8.94 -0.89 1.31
CA GLU A 131 -9.95 -1.10 2.35
C GLU A 131 -10.82 -2.34 2.12
N PRO A 132 -11.44 -2.57 0.94
CA PRO A 132 -12.28 -3.74 0.72
C PRO A 132 -11.54 -5.07 0.94
N PHE A 133 -10.28 -5.13 0.55
CA PHE A 133 -9.44 -6.34 0.62
C PHE A 133 -8.87 -6.57 2.02
N VAL A 134 -8.53 -5.51 2.71
CA VAL A 134 -8.15 -5.55 4.13
C VAL A 134 -9.32 -6.03 4.97
N HIS A 135 -10.52 -5.54 4.69
CA HIS A 135 -11.74 -5.93 5.41
C HIS A 135 -12.03 -7.43 5.30
N VAL A 136 -12.03 -7.97 4.08
CA VAL A 136 -12.37 -9.40 3.88
C VAL A 136 -11.31 -10.37 4.42
N THR A 137 -10.11 -9.90 4.66
CA THR A 137 -9.01 -10.71 5.23
C THR A 137 -8.83 -10.52 6.73
N GLY A 138 -9.55 -9.57 7.34
CA GLY A 138 -9.43 -9.28 8.76
C GLY A 138 -8.12 -8.60 9.18
N LEU A 139 -7.36 -8.07 8.22
CA LEU A 139 -6.15 -7.32 8.49
C LEU A 139 -6.48 -5.92 9.02
N ARG A 140 -5.52 -5.29 9.66
CA ARG A 140 -5.63 -3.91 10.16
C ARG A 140 -4.71 -2.99 9.37
N HIS A 141 -5.23 -1.86 8.95
CA HIS A 141 -4.44 -0.82 8.30
C HIS A 141 -4.75 0.56 8.86
N LYS A 142 -3.81 1.46 8.76
CA LYS A 142 -3.97 2.87 9.12
C LYS A 142 -3.07 3.74 8.27
N LEU A 143 -3.57 4.93 7.99
CA LEU A 143 -2.84 5.99 7.32
C LEU A 143 -2.26 6.95 8.35
N VAL A 144 -0.98 7.28 8.21
CA VAL A 144 -0.30 8.33 8.96
C VAL A 144 0.28 9.36 7.99
N ALA A 145 -0.13 10.60 8.14
CA ALA A 145 0.27 11.67 7.22
C ALA A 145 0.31 13.01 7.92
N GLY A 146 1.11 13.93 7.39
CA GLY A 146 1.19 15.30 7.85
C GLY A 146 -0.11 16.08 7.66
N GLY A 147 -0.30 17.11 8.45
CA GLY A 147 -1.52 17.94 8.43
C GLY A 147 -2.69 17.37 9.24
N LEU A 148 -2.49 16.25 9.89
CA LEU A 148 -3.49 15.52 10.67
C LEU A 148 -3.06 15.39 12.12
N SER A 149 -4.04 15.17 13.02
CA SER A 149 -3.77 15.01 14.44
C SER A 149 -2.89 13.77 14.72
N TYR A 150 -1.93 13.91 15.62
CA TYR A 150 -1.04 12.82 16.04
C TYR A 150 -1.76 11.74 16.85
N GLU A 151 -2.68 12.13 17.72
CA GLU A 151 -3.24 11.22 18.70
C GLU A 151 -3.93 10.00 18.10
N PRO A 152 -4.83 10.12 17.10
CA PRO A 152 -5.44 8.94 16.47
C PRO A 152 -4.42 8.03 15.79
N GLN A 153 -3.38 8.61 15.21
CA GLN A 153 -2.30 7.86 14.56
C GLN A 153 -1.47 7.06 15.58
N ILE A 154 -1.10 7.69 16.68
CA ILE A 154 -0.38 7.03 17.78
C ILE A 154 -1.21 5.91 18.40
N LYS A 155 -2.51 6.14 18.62
CA LYS A 155 -3.43 5.11 19.12
C LYS A 155 -3.53 3.89 18.20
N ALA A 156 -3.67 4.11 16.91
CA ALA A 156 -3.74 3.03 15.94
C ALA A 156 -2.45 2.20 15.90
N LEU A 157 -1.29 2.85 15.93
CA LEU A 157 -0.01 2.20 16.01
C LEU A 157 0.14 1.37 17.29
N ALA A 158 -0.30 1.89 18.42
CA ALA A 158 -0.27 1.19 19.71
C ALA A 158 -1.13 -0.07 19.73
N LYS A 159 -2.21 -0.13 18.97
CA LYS A 159 -3.06 -1.33 18.82
C LYS A 159 -2.44 -2.42 17.94
N GLY A 160 -1.47 -2.08 17.11
CA GLY A 160 -0.86 -2.97 16.15
C GLY A 160 -1.52 -2.91 14.76
N LEU A 161 -0.69 -2.83 13.74
CA LEU A 161 -1.10 -2.74 12.34
C LEU A 161 -0.43 -3.79 11.48
N ASP A 162 -1.18 -4.38 10.57
CA ASP A 162 -0.62 -5.22 9.51
C ASP A 162 -0.04 -4.35 8.38
N ILE A 163 -0.74 -3.28 8.03
CA ILE A 163 -0.34 -2.36 6.96
C ILE A 163 -0.35 -0.93 7.47
N LEU A 164 0.79 -0.27 7.37
CA LEU A 164 0.94 1.16 7.62
C LEU A 164 1.11 1.89 6.30
N VAL A 165 0.18 2.79 5.98
CA VAL A 165 0.29 3.69 4.83
C VAL A 165 0.76 5.04 5.35
N ALA A 166 1.88 5.55 4.84
CA ALA A 166 2.50 6.72 5.43
C ALA A 166 3.11 7.68 4.42
N THR A 167 3.11 8.97 4.77
CA THR A 167 3.98 9.97 4.15
C THR A 167 5.29 10.08 4.92
N PRO A 168 6.42 10.35 4.25
CA PRO A 168 7.75 10.26 4.87
C PRO A 168 7.96 11.15 6.08
N GLY A 169 7.55 12.41 6.02
CA GLY A 169 7.78 13.39 7.09
C GLY A 169 7.07 13.03 8.38
N ARG A 170 5.78 12.68 8.32
CA ARG A 170 5.02 12.27 9.51
C ARG A 170 5.53 10.94 10.08
N LEU A 171 5.89 9.99 9.23
CA LEU A 171 6.45 8.73 9.70
C LEU A 171 7.78 8.94 10.43
N ALA A 172 8.68 9.73 9.87
CA ALA A 172 9.95 10.05 10.54
C ALA A 172 9.73 10.70 11.91
N ASP A 173 8.79 11.61 12.03
CA ASP A 173 8.44 12.26 13.29
C ASP A 173 7.86 11.27 14.31
N LEU A 174 6.97 10.38 13.89
CA LEU A 174 6.43 9.32 14.76
C LEU A 174 7.52 8.35 15.23
N MET A 175 8.50 8.07 14.40
CA MET A 175 9.68 7.26 14.77
C MET A 175 10.51 7.95 15.84
N GLU A 176 10.78 9.24 15.68
CA GLU A 176 11.51 10.05 16.69
C GLU A 176 10.79 10.07 18.04
N ARG A 177 9.45 10.12 18.03
CA ARG A 177 8.63 10.08 19.24
C ARG A 177 8.55 8.70 19.88
N GLY A 178 9.11 7.68 19.27
CA GLY A 178 9.00 6.31 19.75
C GLY A 178 7.61 5.70 19.60
N ALA A 179 6.74 6.28 18.76
CA ALA A 179 5.39 5.80 18.52
C ALA A 179 5.33 4.63 17.55
N VAL A 180 6.38 4.41 16.77
CA VAL A 180 6.47 3.34 15.77
C VAL A 180 7.88 2.78 15.69
N ASP A 181 7.96 1.46 15.57
CA ASP A 181 9.18 0.70 15.37
C ASP A 181 9.01 -0.18 14.11
N LEU A 182 9.86 0.04 13.12
CA LEU A 182 9.78 -0.63 11.82
C LEU A 182 10.59 -1.95 11.77
N SER A 183 11.11 -2.42 12.89
CA SER A 183 11.94 -3.63 12.94
C SER A 183 11.20 -4.92 12.62
N ALA A 184 9.86 -4.91 12.63
CA ALA A 184 9.03 -6.06 12.27
C ALA A 184 8.47 -5.98 10.83
N VAL A 185 8.85 -4.98 10.05
CA VAL A 185 8.39 -4.83 8.67
C VAL A 185 8.95 -5.92 7.78
N GLU A 186 8.06 -6.73 7.21
CA GLU A 186 8.36 -7.84 6.30
C GLU A 186 8.31 -7.40 4.84
N ILE A 187 7.45 -6.42 4.53
CA ILE A 187 7.21 -5.91 3.18
C ILE A 187 7.20 -4.39 3.22
N ALA A 188 8.06 -3.76 2.44
CA ALA A 188 8.08 -2.32 2.27
C ALA A 188 7.82 -1.94 0.82
N VAL A 189 6.85 -1.06 0.61
CA VAL A 189 6.49 -0.53 -0.70
C VAL A 189 6.81 0.95 -0.75
N LEU A 190 7.50 1.37 -1.81
CA LEU A 190 7.63 2.77 -2.18
C LEU A 190 6.78 3.00 -3.43
N ASP A 191 5.73 3.80 -3.29
CA ASP A 191 4.88 4.18 -4.40
C ASP A 191 5.16 5.63 -4.81
N GLU A 192 5.25 5.89 -6.10
CA GLU A 192 5.63 7.20 -6.62
C GLU A 192 7.03 7.67 -6.16
N ALA A 193 8.02 6.78 -6.25
CA ALA A 193 9.37 7.04 -5.74
C ALA A 193 10.05 8.25 -6.41
N ASP A 194 9.84 8.45 -7.70
CA ASP A 194 10.31 9.65 -8.44
C ASP A 194 9.69 10.94 -7.89
N HIS A 195 8.42 10.93 -7.55
CA HIS A 195 7.75 12.07 -6.94
C HIS A 195 8.31 12.39 -5.55
N MET A 196 8.59 11.38 -4.73
CA MET A 196 9.26 11.57 -3.44
C MET A 196 10.65 12.20 -3.61
N ALA A 197 11.41 11.77 -4.61
CA ALA A 197 12.70 12.33 -4.94
C ALA A 197 12.59 13.80 -5.37
N ASP A 198 11.65 14.11 -6.26
CA ASP A 198 11.42 15.47 -6.76
C ASP A 198 10.98 16.44 -5.65
N MET A 199 10.22 15.95 -4.65
CA MET A 199 9.80 16.75 -3.50
C MET A 199 10.90 16.89 -2.43
N GLY A 200 12.06 16.30 -2.62
CA GLY A 200 13.18 16.39 -1.68
C GLY A 200 13.06 15.47 -0.46
N PHE A 201 12.28 14.39 -0.55
CA PHE A 201 12.04 13.46 0.56
C PHE A 201 13.05 12.32 0.67
N LEU A 202 14.07 12.29 -0.18
CA LEU A 202 15.07 11.21 -0.14
C LEU A 202 15.77 11.06 1.21
N PRO A 203 16.15 12.14 1.94
CA PRO A 203 16.74 12.00 3.27
C PRO A 203 15.81 11.26 4.25
N GLU A 204 14.54 11.62 4.30
CA GLU A 204 13.55 10.97 5.17
C GLU A 204 13.29 9.54 4.75
N VAL A 205 13.11 9.29 3.44
CA VAL A 205 12.93 7.94 2.88
C VAL A 205 14.11 7.04 3.23
N THR A 206 15.33 7.54 3.04
CA THR A 206 16.55 6.81 3.37
C THR A 206 16.63 6.49 4.87
N ALA A 207 16.35 7.46 5.73
CA ALA A 207 16.35 7.25 7.18
C ALA A 207 15.31 6.20 7.60
N ILE A 208 14.12 6.20 6.99
CA ILE A 208 13.08 5.21 7.24
C ILE A 208 13.53 3.82 6.79
N LEU A 209 14.01 3.68 5.57
CA LEU A 209 14.44 2.39 5.02
C LEU A 209 15.62 1.79 5.78
N ASP A 210 16.51 2.62 6.31
CA ASP A 210 17.65 2.16 7.12
C ASP A 210 17.23 1.47 8.42
N THR A 211 16.03 1.72 8.92
CA THR A 211 15.49 1.08 10.13
C THR A 211 14.74 -0.22 9.86
N ILE A 212 14.45 -0.52 8.60
CA ILE A 212 13.75 -1.74 8.19
C ILE A 212 14.78 -2.86 8.00
N PRO A 213 14.51 -4.09 8.51
CA PRO A 213 15.44 -5.19 8.35
C PRO A 213 15.81 -5.47 6.91
N GLN A 214 17.08 -5.73 6.66
CA GLN A 214 17.53 -6.22 5.36
C GLN A 214 17.04 -7.65 5.15
N GLY A 215 16.73 -8.01 3.92
CA GLY A 215 16.20 -9.33 3.58
C GLY A 215 14.67 -9.41 3.55
N GLY A 216 13.96 -8.40 4.03
CA GLY A 216 12.52 -8.25 3.78
C GLY A 216 12.25 -7.88 2.32
N GLN A 217 11.02 -8.11 1.89
CA GLN A 217 10.60 -7.79 0.53
C GLN A 217 10.54 -6.29 0.29
N ARG A 218 11.01 -5.86 -0.88
CA ARG A 218 10.93 -4.47 -1.34
C ARG A 218 10.18 -4.40 -2.67
N LEU A 219 9.13 -3.59 -2.70
CA LEU A 219 8.36 -3.29 -3.90
C LEU A 219 8.49 -1.79 -4.19
N LEU A 220 9.03 -1.43 -5.33
CA LEU A 220 9.23 -0.04 -5.71
C LEU A 220 8.47 0.26 -6.99
N PHE A 221 7.65 1.32 -6.97
CA PHE A 221 6.88 1.77 -8.13
C PHE A 221 7.22 3.22 -8.45
N SER A 222 7.52 3.47 -9.71
CA SER A 222 7.92 4.79 -10.18
C SER A 222 7.59 4.93 -11.66
N ALA A 223 7.20 6.12 -12.10
CA ALA A 223 6.99 6.40 -13.52
C ALA A 223 8.33 6.52 -14.26
N THR A 224 9.38 6.96 -13.55
CA THR A 224 10.72 7.15 -14.09
C THR A 224 11.77 6.48 -13.21
N LEU A 225 12.91 6.15 -13.80
CA LEU A 225 14.10 5.65 -13.11
C LEU A 225 15.22 6.68 -13.19
N ASP A 226 14.92 7.90 -12.73
CA ASP A 226 15.90 8.95 -12.65
C ASP A 226 16.99 8.65 -11.59
N LYS A 227 17.95 9.55 -11.46
CA LYS A 227 19.12 9.38 -10.60
C LYS A 227 18.74 9.12 -9.13
N GLY A 228 17.74 9.81 -8.59
CA GLY A 228 17.30 9.64 -7.19
C GLY A 228 16.69 8.26 -6.96
N VAL A 229 15.84 7.80 -7.88
CA VAL A 229 15.24 6.47 -7.81
C VAL A 229 16.30 5.39 -7.97
N ALA A 230 17.25 5.57 -8.90
CA ALA A 230 18.35 4.64 -9.11
C ALA A 230 19.19 4.46 -7.84
N GLU A 231 19.47 5.51 -7.09
CA GLU A 231 20.18 5.44 -5.81
C GLU A 231 19.42 4.62 -4.76
N ILE A 232 18.10 4.77 -4.69
CA ILE A 232 17.26 3.95 -3.78
C ILE A 232 17.31 2.48 -4.19
N VAL A 233 17.17 2.18 -5.45
CA VAL A 233 17.23 0.81 -5.97
C VAL A 233 18.58 0.17 -5.68
N GLU A 234 19.67 0.89 -5.89
CA GLU A 234 21.02 0.39 -5.64
C GLU A 234 21.25 0.10 -4.15
N LYS A 235 20.82 1.01 -3.28
CA LYS A 235 21.06 0.90 -1.83
C LYS A 235 20.18 -0.14 -1.14
N TYR A 236 18.91 -0.24 -1.53
CA TYR A 236 17.89 -1.02 -0.81
C TYR A 236 17.31 -2.19 -1.61
N GLY A 237 17.60 -2.28 -2.89
CA GLY A 237 17.26 -3.43 -3.70
C GLY A 237 18.08 -4.64 -3.23
N THR A 238 17.40 -5.65 -2.71
CA THR A 238 18.06 -6.86 -2.19
C THR A 238 18.34 -7.88 -3.28
N ASP A 239 18.85 -7.46 -4.39
CA ASP A 239 19.31 -8.36 -5.45
C ASP A 239 18.29 -9.38 -5.96
N ARG A 240 18.35 -9.64 -7.19
CA ARG A 240 18.16 -10.91 -7.85
C ARG A 240 16.96 -11.11 -8.73
N ARG A 241 16.10 -10.22 -8.95
CA ARG A 241 15.13 -10.29 -10.06
C ARG A 241 14.17 -9.12 -10.04
N THR A 242 14.76 -7.95 -10.04
CA THR A 242 14.03 -6.74 -10.33
C THR A 242 13.49 -6.83 -11.75
N ARG A 243 12.24 -7.13 -11.93
CA ARG A 243 11.60 -6.98 -13.23
C ARG A 243 11.20 -5.52 -13.41
N ILE A 244 11.79 -4.90 -14.40
CA ILE A 244 11.34 -3.61 -14.91
C ILE A 244 10.13 -3.90 -15.79
N ILE A 245 8.95 -3.50 -15.30
CA ILE A 245 7.73 -3.60 -16.08
C ILE A 245 7.45 -2.23 -16.64
N SER A 246 7.68 -2.07 -17.91
CA SER A 246 7.23 -0.92 -18.67
C SER A 246 5.86 -1.20 -19.26
N PRO A 247 4.94 -0.22 -19.26
CA PRO A 247 3.69 -0.34 -19.98
C PRO A 247 3.91 -0.43 -21.49
#